data_325700a6304b74367538beea733154d3
#
_entry.id   325700a6304b74367538beea733154d3
#
_cell.length_a   1.000
_cell.length_b   1.000
_cell.length_c   1.000
_cell.angle_alpha   90.00
_cell.angle_beta   90.00
_cell.angle_gamma   90.00
#
_symmetry.space_group_name_H-M   'P 1'
#
loop_
_entity.id
_entity.type
_entity.pdbx_description
1 polymer ?
#
loop_
_entity_poly.entity_id
_entity_poly.type
_entity_poly.pdbx_seq_one_letter_code
_entity_poly.pdbx_strand_id
1 'polypeptide(L)'
;GYELQRRLNDEKYNIKVISVSPGFIPTTGLTRRSGMLGLFFLHYIIPFFGVTRTVEEGARAVVSASVGEHLLGGEYVHLPRGATDVEAIQSSIESYDMDKAKDLWELSEKVVSRDACL
;
A
#
# COMPACT_ATOMS: atom_id res chain seq x y z
N GLY A 1 -3.96 -6.96 -3.13
CA GLY A 1 -2.85 -7.17 -4.10
C GLY A 1 -2.77 -8.63 -4.54
N TYR A 2 -2.49 -9.57 -3.63
CA TYR A 2 -2.21 -10.98 -3.95
C TYR A 2 -3.34 -11.70 -4.72
N GLU A 3 -4.60 -11.55 -4.28
CA GLU A 3 -5.73 -12.20 -4.94
C GLU A 3 -5.97 -11.65 -6.36
N LEU A 4 -5.85 -10.34 -6.54
CA LEU A 4 -5.96 -9.73 -7.86
C LEU A 4 -4.88 -10.23 -8.81
N GLN A 5 -3.62 -10.34 -8.33
CA GLN A 5 -2.52 -10.85 -9.16
C GLN A 5 -2.77 -12.31 -9.56
N ARG A 6 -3.28 -13.16 -8.64
CA ARG A 6 -3.62 -14.55 -8.97
C ARG A 6 -4.65 -14.63 -10.08
N ARG A 7 -5.73 -13.87 -9.99
CA ARG A 7 -6.81 -13.83 -10.99
C ARG A 7 -6.31 -13.35 -12.35
N LEU A 8 -5.45 -12.32 -12.36
CA LEU A 8 -4.85 -11.83 -13.61
C LEU A 8 -3.92 -12.86 -14.25
N ASN A 9 -3.17 -13.61 -13.44
CA ASN A 9 -2.32 -14.69 -13.94
C ASN A 9 -3.15 -15.85 -14.51
N ASP A 10 -4.24 -16.24 -13.86
CA ASP A 10 -5.14 -17.30 -14.32
C ASP A 10 -5.79 -16.94 -15.67
N GLU A 11 -6.14 -15.67 -15.85
CA GLU A 11 -6.70 -15.13 -17.10
C GLU A 11 -5.61 -14.78 -18.15
N LYS A 12 -4.32 -15.00 -17.82
CA LYS A 12 -3.16 -14.74 -18.68
C LYS A 12 -2.97 -13.27 -19.08
N TYR A 13 -3.44 -12.34 -18.25
CA TYR A 13 -3.12 -10.93 -18.45
C TYR A 13 -1.67 -10.64 -18.05
N ASN A 14 -0.95 -9.92 -18.90
CA ASN A 14 0.41 -9.47 -18.59
C ASN A 14 0.35 -8.14 -17.79
N ILE A 15 -0.24 -8.20 -16.59
CA ILE A 15 -0.38 -7.06 -15.69
C ILE A 15 0.23 -7.42 -14.34
N LYS A 16 1.10 -6.56 -13.83
CA LYS A 16 1.72 -6.69 -12.51
C LYS A 16 0.97 -5.82 -11.49
N VAL A 17 0.53 -6.43 -10.40
CA VAL A 17 -0.10 -5.74 -9.26
C VAL A 17 0.90 -5.63 -8.13
N ILE A 18 1.31 -4.43 -7.81
CA ILE A 18 2.28 -4.15 -6.73
C ILE A 18 1.58 -3.35 -5.63
N SER A 19 1.73 -3.80 -4.40
CA SER A 19 1.26 -3.09 -3.21
C SER A 19 2.40 -2.28 -2.61
N VAL A 20 2.27 -0.95 -2.57
CA VAL A 20 3.35 -0.05 -2.13
C VAL A 20 3.03 0.54 -0.76
N SER A 21 3.99 0.50 0.15
CA SER A 21 3.95 1.25 1.41
C SER A 21 4.78 2.54 1.29
N PRO A 22 4.17 3.71 1.17
CA PRO A 22 4.89 4.98 1.07
C PRO A 22 5.45 5.46 2.43
N GLY A 23 5.13 4.74 3.51
CA GLY A 23 5.46 5.13 4.88
C GLY A 23 4.48 6.16 5.46
N PHE A 24 4.74 6.58 6.69
CA PHE A 24 3.90 7.55 7.39
C PHE A 24 4.30 8.99 7.04
N ILE A 25 3.40 9.70 6.35
CA ILE A 25 3.61 11.09 5.88
C ILE A 25 2.61 12.00 6.63
N PRO A 26 3.00 12.64 7.74
CA PRO A 26 2.09 13.42 8.59
C PRO A 26 1.53 14.68 7.92
N THR A 27 2.20 15.19 6.89
CA THR A 27 1.77 16.38 6.15
C THR A 27 0.64 16.14 5.17
N THR A 28 0.24 14.88 4.97
CA THR A 28 -0.91 14.55 4.13
C THR A 28 -2.23 14.76 4.87
N GLY A 29 -3.33 14.88 4.15
CA GLY A 29 -4.67 15.07 4.73
C GLY A 29 -5.18 13.91 5.61
N LEU A 30 -4.40 12.85 5.78
CA LEU A 30 -4.74 11.70 6.63
C LEU A 30 -4.95 12.09 8.10
N THR A 31 -4.24 13.12 8.55
CA THR A 31 -4.27 13.63 9.94
C THR A 31 -5.29 14.76 10.15
N ARG A 32 -6.08 15.09 9.15
CA ARG A 32 -7.00 16.25 9.17
C ARG A 32 -8.04 16.20 10.29
N ARG A 33 -8.35 15.01 10.82
CA ARG A 33 -9.29 14.82 11.95
C ARG A 33 -8.62 14.77 13.32
N SER A 34 -7.30 14.85 13.38
CA SER A 34 -6.58 14.92 14.66
C SER A 34 -6.80 16.31 15.27
N GLY A 35 -7.28 16.37 16.51
CA GLY A 35 -7.42 17.63 17.23
C GLY A 35 -6.06 18.35 17.38
N MET A 36 -6.09 19.60 17.84
CA MET A 36 -4.89 20.46 17.95
C MET A 36 -3.74 19.79 18.72
N LEU A 37 -4.04 19.06 19.80
CA LEU A 37 -3.06 18.30 20.58
C LEU A 37 -2.46 17.14 19.77
N GLY A 38 -3.30 16.44 19.01
CA GLY A 38 -2.85 15.35 18.12
C GLY A 38 -1.93 15.83 17.00
N LEU A 39 -2.24 16.99 16.40
CA LEU A 39 -1.40 17.64 15.40
C LEU A 39 -0.05 18.08 15.97
N PHE A 40 -0.03 18.62 17.18
CA PHE A 40 1.19 18.98 17.88
C PHE A 40 2.09 17.76 18.10
N PHE A 41 1.51 16.67 18.61
CA PHE A 41 2.23 15.42 18.85
C PHE A 41 2.78 14.82 17.54
N LEU A 42 1.96 14.78 16.49
CA LEU A 42 2.32 14.30 15.16
C LEU A 42 3.43 15.13 14.49
N HIS A 43 3.43 16.46 14.69
CA HIS A 43 4.36 17.35 14.01
C HIS A 43 5.70 17.52 14.74
N TYR A 44 5.70 17.44 16.07
CA TYR A 44 6.87 17.72 16.88
C TYR A 44 7.49 16.51 17.54
N ILE A 45 6.69 15.54 17.93
CA ILE A 45 7.16 14.38 18.73
C ILE A 45 7.47 13.19 17.83
N ILE A 46 6.57 12.83 16.92
CA ILE A 46 6.75 11.65 16.06
C ILE A 46 7.97 11.78 15.11
N PRO A 47 8.26 12.93 14.49
CA PRO A 47 9.47 13.07 13.66
C PRO A 47 10.76 12.81 14.43
N PHE A 48 10.80 13.13 15.73
CA PHE A 48 11.97 12.89 16.58
C PHE A 48 12.32 11.41 16.67
N PHE A 49 11.35 10.52 16.59
CA PHE A 49 11.57 9.06 16.56
C PHE A 49 11.90 8.51 15.17
N GLY A 50 12.05 9.37 14.18
CA GLY A 50 12.44 8.95 12.84
C GLY A 50 11.39 8.08 12.11
N VAL A 51 10.14 8.11 12.49
CA VAL A 51 9.07 7.28 11.90
C VAL A 51 8.44 7.93 10.66
N THR A 52 8.59 9.26 10.52
CA THR A 52 7.97 10.02 9.46
C THR A 52 8.77 10.01 8.15
N ARG A 53 8.05 10.12 7.04
CA ARG A 53 8.57 10.28 5.68
C ARG A 53 8.14 11.62 5.10
N THR A 54 8.92 12.12 4.14
CA THR A 54 8.51 13.29 3.34
C THR A 54 7.56 12.87 2.21
N VAL A 55 6.87 13.84 1.64
CA VAL A 55 6.01 13.60 0.46
C VAL A 55 6.83 13.10 -0.72
N GLU A 56 8.06 13.65 -0.89
CA GLU A 56 8.97 13.22 -1.94
C GLU A 56 9.42 11.77 -1.78
N GLU A 57 9.72 11.34 -0.56
CA GLU A 57 10.07 9.94 -0.28
C GLU A 57 8.90 9.00 -0.58
N GLY A 58 7.69 9.40 -0.21
CA GLY A 58 6.48 8.65 -0.53
C GLY A 58 6.22 8.57 -2.03
N ALA A 59 6.38 9.67 -2.74
CA ALA A 59 6.24 9.72 -4.20
C ALA A 59 7.31 8.86 -4.90
N ARG A 60 8.56 8.92 -4.44
CA ARG A 60 9.63 8.04 -4.97
C ARG A 60 9.30 6.57 -4.82
N ALA A 61 8.73 6.15 -3.67
CA ALA A 61 8.33 4.76 -3.47
C ALA A 61 7.33 4.30 -4.53
N VAL A 62 6.34 5.13 -4.84
CA VAL A 62 5.32 4.82 -5.85
C VAL A 62 5.92 4.80 -7.26
N VAL A 63 6.75 5.79 -7.61
CA VAL A 63 7.39 5.86 -8.93
C VAL A 63 8.34 4.68 -9.13
N SER A 64 9.22 4.39 -8.15
CA SER A 64 10.15 3.26 -8.23
C SER A 64 9.40 1.92 -8.38
N ALA A 65 8.32 1.71 -7.64
CA ALA A 65 7.50 0.51 -7.79
C ALA A 65 6.82 0.41 -9.17
N SER A 66 6.47 1.55 -9.77
CA SER A 66 5.80 1.58 -11.08
C SER A 66 6.74 1.24 -12.24
N VAL A 67 8.03 1.57 -12.13
CA VAL A 67 9.03 1.32 -13.16
C VAL A 67 9.95 0.14 -12.85
N GLY A 68 9.80 -0.49 -11.67
CA GLY A 68 10.64 -1.59 -11.21
C GLY A 68 10.50 -2.84 -12.08
N GLU A 69 11.41 -3.03 -13.03
CA GLU A 69 11.42 -4.20 -13.91
C GLU A 69 11.68 -5.51 -13.16
N HIS A 70 12.37 -5.44 -12.03
CA HIS A 70 12.70 -6.59 -11.16
C HIS A 70 11.49 -7.14 -10.40
N LEU A 71 10.39 -6.39 -10.30
CA LEU A 71 9.18 -6.82 -9.62
C LEU A 71 8.37 -7.79 -10.49
N LEU A 72 7.94 -8.90 -9.91
CA LEU A 72 7.25 -9.97 -10.62
C LEU A 72 5.71 -9.82 -10.61
N GLY A 73 5.19 -9.07 -9.65
CA GLY A 73 3.75 -8.92 -9.39
C GLY A 73 3.26 -9.73 -8.19
N GLY A 74 2.31 -9.18 -7.47
CA GLY A 74 1.82 -9.73 -6.20
C GLY A 74 2.68 -9.38 -4.99
N GLU A 75 3.67 -8.50 -5.14
CA GLU A 75 4.60 -8.15 -4.07
C GLU A 75 4.06 -6.97 -3.24
N TYR A 76 4.48 -6.97 -1.98
CA TYR A 76 4.33 -5.83 -1.08
C TYR A 76 5.71 -5.19 -0.91
N VAL A 77 5.84 -3.93 -1.32
CA VAL A 77 7.13 -3.25 -1.38
C VAL A 77 7.15 -1.97 -0.53
N HIS A 78 8.33 -1.62 -0.05
CA HIS A 78 8.59 -0.33 0.57
C HIS A 78 9.90 0.25 0.03
N LEU A 79 10.10 1.55 0.20
CA LEU A 79 11.36 2.22 -0.09
C LEU A 79 12.16 2.35 1.22
N PRO A 80 13.30 1.67 1.39
CA PRO A 80 14.15 1.87 2.56
C PRO A 80 14.68 3.32 2.62
N ARG A 81 15.05 3.79 3.82
CA ARG A 81 15.64 5.12 3.97
C ARG A 81 16.97 5.22 3.26
N GLY A 82 17.11 6.26 2.43
CA GLY A 82 18.32 6.48 1.65
C GLY A 82 18.49 5.57 0.44
N ALA A 83 17.57 4.63 0.21
CA ALA A 83 17.58 3.81 -0.98
C ALA A 83 16.99 4.57 -2.19
N THR A 84 17.44 4.16 -3.36
CA THR A 84 16.95 4.67 -4.64
C THR A 84 15.83 3.81 -5.21
N ASP A 85 15.72 2.56 -4.75
CA ASP A 85 14.77 1.60 -5.28
C ASP A 85 13.98 0.90 -4.16
N VAL A 86 12.82 0.35 -4.52
CA VAL A 86 11.95 -0.36 -3.59
C VAL A 86 12.43 -1.80 -3.37
N GLU A 87 12.16 -2.30 -2.16
CA GLU A 87 12.43 -3.68 -1.78
C GLU A 87 11.15 -4.40 -1.40
N ALA A 88 11.04 -5.67 -1.80
CA ALA A 88 9.94 -6.52 -1.39
C ALA A 88 10.07 -6.89 0.09
N ILE A 89 9.00 -6.72 0.84
CA ILE A 89 8.91 -7.09 2.25
C ILE A 89 7.73 -8.01 2.50
N GLN A 90 7.79 -8.75 3.60
CA GLN A 90 6.66 -9.55 4.05
C GLN A 90 5.54 -8.64 4.55
N SER A 91 4.33 -8.90 4.10
CA SER A 91 3.11 -8.34 4.68
C SER A 91 2.63 -9.20 5.87
N SER A 92 1.48 -8.90 6.46
CA SER A 92 0.95 -9.70 7.57
C SER A 92 0.68 -11.15 7.15
N ILE A 93 0.81 -12.08 8.09
CA ILE A 93 0.58 -13.51 7.83
C ILE A 93 -0.80 -13.77 7.25
N GLU A 94 -1.81 -13.05 7.72
CA GLU A 94 -3.19 -13.16 7.25
C GLU A 94 -3.36 -12.79 5.77
N SER A 95 -2.48 -11.96 5.23
CA SER A 95 -2.54 -11.54 3.83
C SER A 95 -2.19 -12.66 2.84
N TYR A 96 -1.53 -13.72 3.34
CA TYR A 96 -1.19 -14.90 2.56
C TYR A 96 -2.26 -16.00 2.65
N ASP A 97 -3.29 -15.83 3.50
CA ASP A 97 -4.42 -16.74 3.62
C ASP A 97 -5.29 -16.63 2.37
N MET A 98 -5.26 -17.70 1.57
CA MET A 98 -5.93 -17.72 0.26
C MET A 98 -7.46 -17.76 0.40
N ASP A 99 -7.97 -18.40 1.43
CA ASP A 99 -9.43 -18.53 1.65
C ASP A 99 -9.98 -17.17 2.08
N LYS A 100 -9.34 -16.49 3.04
CA LYS A 100 -9.73 -15.14 3.44
C LYS A 100 -9.62 -14.13 2.29
N ALA A 101 -8.59 -14.25 1.45
CA ALA A 101 -8.42 -13.37 0.30
C ALA A 101 -9.54 -13.55 -0.72
N LYS A 102 -9.99 -14.78 -0.94
CA LYS A 102 -11.10 -15.11 -1.82
C LYS A 102 -12.44 -14.62 -1.24
N ASP A 103 -12.68 -14.89 0.04
CA ASP A 103 -13.90 -14.42 0.73
C ASP A 103 -14.01 -12.88 0.69
N LEU A 104 -12.90 -12.19 0.93
CA LEU A 104 -12.85 -10.73 0.83
C LEU A 104 -13.15 -10.24 -0.58
N TRP A 105 -12.64 -10.93 -1.59
CA TRP A 105 -12.92 -10.61 -2.98
C TRP A 105 -14.41 -10.74 -3.30
N GLU A 106 -15.01 -11.89 -2.97
CA GLU A 106 -16.42 -12.16 -3.20
C GLU A 106 -17.34 -11.17 -2.46
N LEU A 107 -16.97 -10.82 -1.21
CA LEU A 107 -17.68 -9.79 -0.46
C LEU A 107 -17.59 -8.44 -1.16
N SER A 108 -16.41 -8.07 -1.64
CA SER A 108 -16.18 -6.80 -2.34
C SER A 108 -17.01 -6.71 -3.63
N GLU A 109 -17.05 -7.77 -4.41
CA GLU A 109 -17.88 -7.84 -5.62
C GLU A 109 -19.38 -7.68 -5.31
N LYS A 110 -19.86 -8.31 -4.25
CA LYS A 110 -21.26 -8.17 -3.80
C LYS A 110 -21.60 -6.73 -3.40
N VAL A 111 -20.68 -6.04 -2.72
CA VAL A 111 -20.90 -4.66 -2.31
C VAL A 111 -20.92 -3.74 -3.53
N VAL A 112 -19.93 -3.86 -4.41
CA VAL A 112 -19.83 -3.01 -5.61
C VAL A 112 -21.01 -3.24 -6.56
N SER A 113 -21.40 -4.51 -6.80
CA SER A 113 -22.54 -4.80 -7.68
C SER A 113 -23.87 -4.33 -7.11
N ARG A 114 -24.01 -4.29 -5.78
CA ARG A 114 -25.22 -3.79 -5.11
C ARG A 114 -25.35 -2.27 -5.26
N ASP A 115 -24.24 -1.53 -5.19
CA ASP A 115 -24.23 -0.07 -5.34
C ASP A 115 -24.29 0.38 -6.80
N ALA A 116 -23.90 -0.50 -7.74
CA ALA A 116 -24.00 -0.21 -9.18
C ALA A 116 -25.45 -0.31 -9.74
N CYS A 117 -26.39 -0.79 -8.93
CA CYS A 117 -27.81 -0.86 -9.28
C CYS A 117 -28.67 0.33 -8.75
N LEU A 118 -28.04 1.37 -8.19
CA LEU A 118 -28.64 2.62 -7.78
C LEU A 118 -28.28 3.74 -8.75
#